data_87cfb2cc98ff9812c766cc2b36f71fb7
#
_entry.id   87cfb2cc98ff9812c766cc2b36f71fb7
#
_cell.length_a   1.000
_cell.length_b   1.000
_cell.length_c   1.000
_cell.angle_alpha   90.00
_cell.angle_beta   90.00
_cell.angle_gamma   90.00
#
_symmetry.space_group_name_H-M   'P 1'
#
loop_
_entity.id
_entity.type
_entity.pdbx_description
1 polymer ?
#
loop_
_entity_poly.entity_id
_entity_poly.type
_entity_poly.pdbx_seq_one_letter_code
_entity_poly.pdbx_strand_id
1 'polypeptide(L)'
;MNLETKITIYKFTPQLFTLTPPLAAIVSYTLPKLHTGKTWYVDFTCYDPAEQKMKRKKYMLDRITKVTERRKMAAEIITNTTLRLRSGWNPWAELSNSRQYTKISEIIKLYDKYLSKLHAAGSIKDSTFTDYNKRLNVLRDYMENHSLPIMYVYQFNLSYISDFLDHMLLDRDASARTRNNYKIWLSSFCSWLVEKQYMESNPCERIKTLKEEDKKRTAISAEHLQRINKYLSKNNPYFLLACRMEYYTFIRPGELINIRLRDINLKDQKILVASNISKNRRDGMVGLNDEIVKQMLELDIFSHDSNDYLFSTGFKPGKKKITTRILRNGFYKMRSALKLPKTYMFYSLKDSGIRDLANAAGIVVARDQARHADISTTNKYLQGSSLTVHEETKHFEGNL
;
A
#
# COMPACT_ATOMS: atom_id res chain seq x y z
N MET A 1 -9.09 26.11 45.93
CA MET A 1 -8.23 26.56 44.83
C MET A 1 -9.01 26.42 43.54
N ASN A 2 -9.51 27.54 43.04
CA ASN A 2 -10.32 27.60 41.82
C ASN A 2 -9.38 27.54 40.61
N LEU A 3 -9.47 26.50 39.82
CA LEU A 3 -8.89 26.45 38.50
C LEU A 3 -9.93 26.95 37.48
N GLU A 4 -9.96 28.27 37.30
CA GLU A 4 -10.60 28.88 36.13
C GLU A 4 -9.69 28.68 34.91
N THR A 5 -10.05 27.74 34.07
CA THR A 5 -9.40 27.57 32.77
C THR A 5 -9.89 28.67 31.84
N LYS A 6 -9.09 29.71 31.65
CA LYS A 6 -9.34 30.79 30.66
C LYS A 6 -9.28 30.17 29.27
N ILE A 7 -10.46 30.04 28.65
CA ILE A 7 -10.57 29.73 27.23
C ILE A 7 -10.38 31.03 26.47
N THR A 8 -9.27 31.14 25.74
CA THR A 8 -8.98 32.30 24.89
C THR A 8 -9.92 32.26 23.68
N ILE A 9 -10.91 33.18 23.70
CA ILE A 9 -11.79 33.40 22.54
C ILE A 9 -10.99 34.22 21.54
N TYR A 10 -10.58 33.65 20.45
CA TYR A 10 -10.03 34.39 19.31
C TYR A 10 -11.13 35.22 18.69
N LYS A 11 -11.07 36.56 18.86
CA LYS A 11 -11.89 37.51 18.10
C LYS A 11 -11.38 37.54 16.67
N PHE A 12 -12.17 36.98 15.76
CA PHE A 12 -11.92 37.05 14.33
C PHE A 12 -12.49 38.33 13.76
N THR A 13 -11.65 39.18 13.17
CA THR A 13 -12.06 40.29 12.28
C THR A 13 -12.38 39.71 10.89
N PRO A 14 -13.51 39.99 10.29
CA PRO A 14 -13.84 39.42 8.98
C PRO A 14 -13.07 40.13 7.88
N GLN A 15 -12.14 39.46 7.24
CA GLN A 15 -11.69 39.84 5.90
C GLN A 15 -12.47 39.04 4.86
N LEU A 16 -13.06 39.74 3.93
CA LEU A 16 -13.86 39.23 2.81
C LEU A 16 -13.05 38.30 1.89
N PHE A 17 -13.80 37.38 1.27
CA PHE A 17 -13.51 36.53 0.12
C PHE A 17 -13.00 35.13 0.46
N THR A 18 -13.97 34.22 0.70
CA THR A 18 -14.13 32.92 0.03
C THR A 18 -15.46 32.29 0.48
N LEU A 19 -16.19 31.70 -0.43
CA LEU A 19 -17.52 31.09 -0.26
C LEU A 19 -17.53 29.79 0.62
N THR A 20 -16.44 29.46 1.30
CA THR A 20 -16.35 28.37 2.25
C THR A 20 -15.90 28.88 3.61
N PRO A 21 -16.61 28.54 4.68
CA PRO A 21 -16.22 28.96 6.03
C PRO A 21 -14.86 28.37 6.37
N PRO A 22 -13.95 29.09 7.00
CA PRO A 22 -12.68 28.55 7.44
C PRO A 22 -12.93 27.36 8.38
N LEU A 23 -12.17 26.29 8.22
CA LEU A 23 -12.32 25.03 8.97
C LEU A 23 -12.43 25.24 10.49
N ALA A 24 -11.71 26.23 11.02
CA ALA A 24 -11.74 26.62 12.43
C ALA A 24 -13.14 27.10 12.90
N ALA A 25 -13.95 27.67 12.01
CA ALA A 25 -15.30 28.15 12.38
C ALA A 25 -16.30 27.00 12.55
N ILE A 26 -16.12 25.88 11.80
CA ILE A 26 -17.03 24.73 11.82
C ILE A 26 -16.95 23.96 13.14
N VAL A 27 -15.80 23.96 13.80
CA VAL A 27 -15.59 23.34 15.13
C VAL A 27 -15.85 24.31 16.28
N SER A 28 -16.31 25.53 16.02
CA SER A 28 -16.64 26.50 17.05
C SER A 28 -17.95 26.13 17.75
N TYR A 29 -17.87 25.92 19.06
CA TYR A 29 -19.03 25.61 19.90
C TYR A 29 -18.86 26.17 21.31
N THR A 30 -19.97 26.28 22.04
CA THR A 30 -19.97 26.51 23.49
C THR A 30 -20.26 25.21 24.20
N LEU A 31 -19.68 24.98 25.38
CA LEU A 31 -20.00 23.82 26.19
C LEU A 31 -21.47 23.78 26.60
N PRO A 32 -22.13 22.64 26.61
CA PRO A 32 -23.51 22.50 27.05
C PRO A 32 -23.68 22.96 28.49
N LYS A 33 -24.74 23.76 28.76
CA LYS A 33 -25.07 24.25 30.09
C LYS A 33 -26.53 23.94 30.43
N LEU A 34 -26.76 23.58 31.71
CA LEU A 34 -28.10 23.41 32.24
C LEU A 34 -28.66 24.77 32.66
N HIS A 35 -29.88 25.05 32.22
CA HIS A 35 -30.70 26.17 32.67
C HIS A 35 -31.86 25.64 33.51
N THR A 36 -32.00 26.20 34.71
CA THR A 36 -33.05 25.85 35.68
C THR A 36 -33.88 27.13 35.94
N GLY A 37 -35.18 27.07 35.81
CA GLY A 37 -36.05 28.18 35.99
C GLY A 37 -37.50 27.75 35.76
N LYS A 38 -38.30 28.61 35.16
CA LYS A 38 -39.67 28.30 34.77
C LYS A 38 -39.71 27.11 33.78
N THR A 39 -38.72 27.03 32.91
CA THR A 39 -38.47 25.88 32.00
C THR A 39 -37.05 25.36 32.18
N TRP A 40 -36.89 24.02 32.18
CA TRP A 40 -35.59 23.37 32.30
C TRP A 40 -35.10 22.89 30.94
N TYR A 41 -33.87 23.27 30.57
CA TYR A 41 -33.25 22.81 29.32
C TYR A 41 -31.74 22.81 29.44
N VAL A 42 -31.11 21.98 28.62
CA VAL A 42 -29.67 22.06 28.32
C VAL A 42 -29.50 22.72 26.96
N ASP A 43 -28.61 23.69 26.84
CA ASP A 43 -28.28 24.29 25.57
C ASP A 43 -26.79 24.45 25.31
N PHE A 44 -26.48 24.62 24.07
CA PHE A 44 -25.18 25.02 23.57
C PHE A 44 -25.34 25.72 22.22
N THR A 45 -24.29 26.43 21.79
CA THR A 45 -24.22 27.00 20.45
C THR A 45 -23.16 26.27 19.66
N CYS A 46 -23.38 26.07 18.36
CA CYS A 46 -22.43 25.48 17.44
C CYS A 46 -22.54 26.20 16.11
N TYR A 47 -21.43 26.31 15.38
CA TYR A 47 -21.41 26.98 14.09
C TYR A 47 -22.27 26.22 13.08
N ASP A 48 -23.21 26.94 12.43
CA ASP A 48 -23.99 26.38 11.32
C ASP A 48 -23.30 26.72 10.01
N PRO A 49 -22.74 25.72 9.28
CA PRO A 49 -22.03 25.99 8.04
C PRO A 49 -22.95 26.44 6.89
N ALA A 50 -24.22 26.08 6.92
CA ALA A 50 -25.19 26.51 5.90
C ALA A 50 -25.58 27.99 6.05
N GLU A 51 -25.76 28.43 7.30
CA GLU A 51 -26.12 29.83 7.62
C GLU A 51 -24.91 30.71 7.96
N GLN A 52 -23.70 30.10 7.99
CA GLN A 52 -22.42 30.77 8.31
C GLN A 52 -22.44 31.57 9.64
N LYS A 53 -23.17 31.08 10.64
CA LYS A 53 -23.31 31.74 11.96
C LYS A 53 -23.39 30.72 13.10
N MET A 54 -23.12 31.20 14.33
CA MET A 54 -23.35 30.42 15.55
C MET A 54 -24.85 30.24 15.79
N LYS A 55 -25.31 29.01 15.92
CA LYS A 55 -26.71 28.65 16.10
C LYS A 55 -26.90 27.84 17.37
N ARG A 56 -27.94 28.17 18.13
CA ARG A 56 -28.24 27.59 19.44
C ARG A 56 -29.07 26.31 19.29
N LYS A 57 -28.69 25.25 20.00
CA LYS A 57 -29.49 24.04 20.14
C LYS A 57 -29.92 23.83 21.57
N LYS A 58 -31.20 23.49 21.78
CA LYS A 58 -31.79 23.25 23.10
C LYS A 58 -32.35 21.85 23.22
N TYR A 59 -32.15 21.23 24.35
CA TYR A 59 -32.79 19.99 24.78
C TYR A 59 -33.70 20.28 25.97
N MET A 60 -35.01 20.24 25.76
CA MET A 60 -36.03 20.54 26.77
C MET A 60 -36.17 19.37 27.74
N LEU A 61 -36.28 19.68 29.04
CA LEU A 61 -36.39 18.69 30.12
C LEU A 61 -37.77 18.76 30.85
N ASP A 62 -38.65 19.64 30.43
CA ASP A 62 -39.93 19.88 31.13
C ASP A 62 -40.87 18.68 31.14
N ARG A 63 -40.71 17.75 30.19
CA ARG A 63 -41.50 16.50 30.15
C ARG A 63 -41.22 15.55 31.33
N ILE A 64 -40.10 15.75 32.02
CA ILE A 64 -39.72 14.96 33.20
C ILE A 64 -40.25 15.68 34.42
N THR A 65 -41.12 15.04 35.16
CA THR A 65 -41.80 15.69 36.31
C THR A 65 -40.92 15.81 37.54
N LYS A 66 -40.13 14.77 37.86
CA LYS A 66 -39.26 14.73 39.04
C LYS A 66 -37.94 15.48 38.85
N VAL A 67 -37.65 16.41 39.77
CA VAL A 67 -36.43 17.26 39.71
C VAL A 67 -35.15 16.43 39.75
N THR A 68 -35.09 15.35 40.51
CA THR A 68 -33.93 14.45 40.58
C THR A 68 -33.65 13.77 39.24
N GLU A 69 -34.68 13.32 38.55
CA GLU A 69 -34.58 12.73 37.22
C GLU A 69 -34.18 13.76 36.16
N ARG A 70 -34.72 15.01 36.27
CA ARG A 70 -34.26 16.13 35.39
C ARG A 70 -32.76 16.38 35.51
N ARG A 71 -32.23 16.41 36.73
CA ARG A 71 -30.80 16.63 36.99
C ARG A 71 -29.98 15.50 36.44
N LYS A 72 -30.39 14.25 36.63
CA LYS A 72 -29.70 13.08 36.08
C LYS A 72 -29.66 13.10 34.56
N MET A 73 -30.80 13.31 33.93
CA MET A 73 -30.90 13.43 32.47
C MET A 73 -30.10 14.62 31.93
N ALA A 74 -30.10 15.77 32.62
CA ALA A 74 -29.29 16.93 32.22
C ALA A 74 -27.80 16.60 32.24
N ALA A 75 -27.30 15.92 33.28
CA ALA A 75 -25.90 15.51 33.40
C ALA A 75 -25.51 14.55 32.26
N GLU A 76 -26.39 13.60 31.94
CA GLU A 76 -26.21 12.66 30.86
C GLU A 76 -26.14 13.35 29.48
N ILE A 77 -27.07 14.28 29.22
CA ILE A 77 -27.08 15.10 27.98
C ILE A 77 -25.80 15.94 27.89
N ILE A 78 -25.38 16.59 28.97
CA ILE A 78 -24.19 17.45 29.01
C ILE A 78 -22.95 16.58 28.69
N THR A 79 -22.80 15.44 29.38
CA THR A 79 -21.65 14.55 29.17
C THR A 79 -21.60 14.02 27.74
N ASN A 80 -22.68 13.46 27.25
CA ASN A 80 -22.75 12.89 25.90
C ASN A 80 -22.56 13.93 24.82
N THR A 81 -23.18 15.12 24.98
CA THR A 81 -23.05 16.22 24.01
C THR A 81 -21.64 16.79 24.02
N THR A 82 -21.01 16.94 25.20
CA THR A 82 -19.62 17.39 25.32
C THR A 82 -18.65 16.45 24.62
N LEU A 83 -18.79 15.14 24.83
CA LEU A 83 -17.99 14.13 24.16
C LEU A 83 -18.16 14.20 22.63
N ARG A 84 -19.40 14.31 22.16
CA ARG A 84 -19.70 14.43 20.71
C ARG A 84 -19.12 15.71 20.11
N LEU A 85 -19.26 16.86 20.79
CA LEU A 85 -18.70 18.14 20.32
C LEU A 85 -17.16 18.09 20.28
N ARG A 86 -16.52 17.49 21.29
CA ARG A 86 -15.07 17.30 21.33
C ARG A 86 -14.57 16.37 20.20
N SER A 87 -15.38 15.40 19.81
CA SER A 87 -15.07 14.54 18.65
C SER A 87 -15.36 15.19 17.29
N GLY A 88 -15.76 16.49 17.29
CA GLY A 88 -16.04 17.26 16.07
C GLY A 88 -17.46 17.10 15.53
N TRP A 89 -18.37 16.49 16.28
CA TRP A 89 -19.77 16.44 15.89
C TRP A 89 -20.38 17.86 15.85
N ASN A 90 -21.10 18.12 14.77
CA ASN A 90 -21.83 19.37 14.56
C ASN A 90 -23.28 19.06 14.16
N PRO A 91 -24.28 19.45 14.99
CA PRO A 91 -25.68 19.13 14.73
C PRO A 91 -26.24 19.76 13.45
N TRP A 92 -25.60 20.84 12.95
CA TRP A 92 -26.02 21.57 11.76
C TRP A 92 -25.34 21.04 10.50
N ALA A 93 -24.12 20.47 10.63
CA ALA A 93 -23.40 19.85 9.51
C ALA A 93 -24.16 18.65 8.94
N GLU A 94 -24.89 17.88 9.77
CA GLU A 94 -25.75 16.79 9.31
C GLU A 94 -26.90 17.27 8.40
N LEU A 95 -27.29 18.53 8.51
CA LEU A 95 -28.32 19.17 7.68
C LEU A 95 -27.76 19.90 6.46
N SER A 96 -26.42 19.98 6.35
CA SER A 96 -25.75 20.66 5.26
C SER A 96 -25.65 19.76 4.02
N ASN A 97 -25.94 20.33 2.85
CA ASN A 97 -25.76 19.66 1.54
C ASN A 97 -24.29 19.66 1.06
N SER A 98 -23.35 20.21 1.84
CA SER A 98 -21.94 20.22 1.46
C SER A 98 -21.32 18.83 1.62
N ARG A 99 -20.64 18.34 0.57
CA ARG A 99 -20.01 17.01 0.55
C ARG A 99 -18.96 16.81 1.63
N GLN A 100 -18.31 17.86 2.10
CA GLN A 100 -17.31 17.78 3.19
C GLN A 100 -17.92 17.39 4.54
N TYR A 101 -19.24 17.52 4.71
CA TYR A 101 -20.00 17.09 5.89
C TYR A 101 -20.63 15.71 5.73
N THR A 102 -20.30 14.99 4.68
CA THR A 102 -20.68 13.59 4.54
C THR A 102 -19.97 12.76 5.62
N LYS A 103 -20.67 11.77 6.17
CA LYS A 103 -20.08 10.86 7.17
C LYS A 103 -18.92 10.08 6.58
N ILE A 104 -17.78 10.06 7.25
CA ILE A 104 -16.59 9.36 6.78
C ILE A 104 -16.84 7.86 6.60
N SER A 105 -17.70 7.26 7.42
CA SER A 105 -18.08 5.86 7.31
C SER A 105 -18.83 5.53 6.01
N GLU A 106 -19.64 6.46 5.50
CA GLU A 106 -20.33 6.33 4.22
C GLU A 106 -19.34 6.44 3.05
N ILE A 107 -18.39 7.35 3.16
CA ILE A 107 -17.32 7.53 2.18
C ILE A 107 -16.43 6.29 2.07
N ILE A 108 -16.07 5.70 3.20
CA ILE A 108 -15.27 4.46 3.22
C ILE A 108 -16.03 3.31 2.53
N LYS A 109 -17.33 3.17 2.77
CA LYS A 109 -18.17 2.18 2.06
C LYS A 109 -18.26 2.47 0.55
N LEU A 110 -18.37 3.73 0.17
CA LEU A 110 -18.40 4.15 -1.24
C LEU A 110 -17.07 3.86 -1.93
N TYR A 111 -15.95 4.15 -1.28
CA TYR A 111 -14.61 3.86 -1.81
C TYR A 111 -14.36 2.36 -1.95
N ASP A 112 -14.78 1.54 -0.99
CA ASP A 112 -14.71 0.08 -1.06
C ASP A 112 -15.50 -0.47 -2.28
N LYS A 113 -16.72 0.03 -2.47
CA LYS A 113 -17.53 -0.30 -3.68
C LYS A 113 -16.86 0.16 -4.98
N TYR A 114 -16.23 1.34 -4.97
CA TYR A 114 -15.49 1.88 -6.11
C TYR A 114 -14.30 0.98 -6.47
N LEU A 115 -13.48 0.58 -5.48
CA LEU A 115 -12.37 -0.35 -5.68
C LEU A 115 -12.83 -1.70 -6.23
N SER A 116 -13.95 -2.23 -5.70
CA SER A 116 -14.55 -3.49 -6.18
C SER A 116 -14.97 -3.40 -7.64
N LYS A 117 -15.53 -2.26 -8.07
CA LYS A 117 -15.91 -2.03 -9.47
C LYS A 117 -14.69 -1.88 -10.39
N LEU A 118 -13.64 -1.17 -9.96
CA LEU A 118 -12.39 -1.07 -10.71
C LEU A 118 -11.72 -2.45 -10.88
N HIS A 119 -11.78 -3.28 -9.85
CA HIS A 119 -11.26 -4.64 -9.90
C HIS A 119 -12.05 -5.51 -10.87
N ALA A 120 -13.39 -5.52 -10.77
CA ALA A 120 -14.27 -6.26 -11.68
C ALA A 120 -14.12 -5.83 -13.16
N ALA A 121 -13.83 -4.54 -13.39
CA ALA A 121 -13.54 -4.00 -14.72
C ALA A 121 -12.10 -4.26 -15.22
N GLY A 122 -11.23 -4.95 -14.43
CA GLY A 122 -9.83 -5.19 -14.77
C GLY A 122 -8.93 -3.94 -14.73
N SER A 123 -9.47 -2.79 -14.28
CA SER A 123 -8.71 -1.52 -14.19
C SER A 123 -7.58 -1.59 -13.16
N ILE A 124 -7.77 -2.34 -12.08
CA ILE A 124 -6.74 -2.65 -11.09
C ILE A 124 -6.51 -4.16 -10.99
N LYS A 125 -5.28 -4.57 -10.67
CA LYS A 125 -4.90 -5.98 -10.50
C LYS A 125 -5.38 -6.52 -9.14
N ASP A 126 -5.58 -7.85 -9.04
CA ASP A 126 -5.91 -8.58 -7.81
C ASP A 126 -5.00 -8.17 -6.64
N SER A 127 -3.69 -8.07 -6.91
CA SER A 127 -2.71 -7.68 -5.89
C SER A 127 -2.90 -6.25 -5.38
N THR A 128 -3.24 -5.30 -6.27
CA THR A 128 -3.52 -3.90 -5.90
C THR A 128 -4.82 -3.81 -5.12
N PHE A 129 -5.87 -4.51 -5.58
CA PHE A 129 -7.15 -4.57 -4.89
C PHE A 129 -6.99 -5.14 -3.47
N THR A 130 -6.30 -6.27 -3.35
CA THR A 130 -6.04 -6.90 -2.05
C THR A 130 -5.24 -5.99 -1.11
N ASP A 131 -4.22 -5.29 -1.64
CA ASP A 131 -3.37 -4.39 -0.86
C ASP A 131 -4.15 -3.14 -0.39
N TYR A 132 -4.94 -2.54 -1.26
CA TYR A 132 -5.78 -1.39 -0.92
C TYR A 132 -6.84 -1.74 0.13
N ASN A 133 -7.50 -2.89 0.00
CA ASN A 133 -8.48 -3.36 0.99
C ASN A 133 -7.85 -3.64 2.35
N LYS A 134 -6.66 -4.24 2.38
CA LYS A 134 -5.93 -4.42 3.66
C LYS A 134 -5.62 -3.09 4.34
N ARG A 135 -5.17 -2.09 3.58
CA ARG A 135 -4.88 -0.77 4.13
C ARG A 135 -6.13 -0.03 4.56
N LEU A 136 -7.21 -0.16 3.80
CA LEU A 136 -8.51 0.40 4.16
C LEU A 136 -9.04 -0.20 5.48
N ASN A 137 -8.88 -1.49 5.67
CA ASN A 137 -9.27 -2.15 6.93
C ASN A 137 -8.43 -1.64 8.12
N VAL A 138 -7.11 -1.50 7.94
CA VAL A 138 -6.25 -0.94 9.00
C VAL A 138 -6.66 0.51 9.34
N LEU A 139 -7.06 1.31 8.35
CA LEU A 139 -7.58 2.65 8.61
C LEU A 139 -8.93 2.61 9.34
N ARG A 140 -9.83 1.68 8.99
CA ARG A 140 -11.10 1.48 9.72
C ARG A 140 -10.84 1.13 11.18
N ASP A 141 -9.98 0.13 11.42
CA ASP A 141 -9.61 -0.29 12.78
C ASP A 141 -9.06 0.90 13.59
N TYR A 142 -8.23 1.73 12.98
CA TYR A 142 -7.72 2.94 13.64
C TYR A 142 -8.83 3.93 13.96
N MET A 143 -9.75 4.20 13.01
CA MET A 143 -10.87 5.11 13.22
C MET A 143 -11.83 4.64 14.32
N GLU A 144 -12.04 3.34 14.44
CA GLU A 144 -12.94 2.74 15.45
C GLU A 144 -12.31 2.75 16.85
N ASN A 145 -11.00 2.56 16.95
CA ASN A 145 -10.29 2.44 18.22
C ASN A 145 -9.59 3.74 18.67
N HIS A 146 -9.64 4.81 17.87
CA HIS A 146 -9.03 6.08 18.23
C HIS A 146 -9.84 6.79 19.32
N SER A 147 -9.15 7.39 20.29
CA SER A 147 -9.77 8.08 21.42
C SER A 147 -10.69 9.25 21.03
N LEU A 148 -10.46 9.85 19.87
CA LEU A 148 -11.27 10.91 19.28
C LEU A 148 -11.73 10.49 17.89
N PRO A 149 -12.82 9.71 17.77
CA PRO A 149 -13.33 9.25 16.49
C PRO A 149 -13.83 10.43 15.64
N ILE A 150 -13.47 10.44 14.35
CA ILE A 150 -13.99 11.41 13.40
C ILE A 150 -15.34 10.96 12.84
N MET A 151 -16.25 11.92 12.62
CA MET A 151 -17.57 11.67 12.05
C MET A 151 -17.69 12.03 10.58
N TYR A 152 -17.07 13.13 10.19
CA TYR A 152 -17.23 13.76 8.87
C TYR A 152 -15.92 13.86 8.11
N VAL A 153 -16.01 13.95 6.79
CA VAL A 153 -14.82 14.01 5.91
C VAL A 153 -13.93 15.21 6.24
N TYR A 154 -14.45 16.38 6.57
CA TYR A 154 -13.63 17.55 6.90
C TYR A 154 -12.66 17.32 8.08
N GLN A 155 -12.97 16.37 8.96
CA GLN A 155 -12.10 15.98 10.07
C GLN A 155 -10.96 15.07 9.64
N PHE A 156 -11.08 14.42 8.46
CA PHE A 156 -10.02 13.63 7.85
C PHE A 156 -8.99 14.55 7.17
N ASN A 157 -8.33 15.34 7.97
CA ASN A 157 -7.42 16.42 7.58
C ASN A 157 -5.96 16.03 7.76
N LEU A 158 -5.05 17.00 7.56
CA LEU A 158 -3.62 16.82 7.68
C LEU A 158 -3.20 16.26 9.06
N SER A 159 -3.76 16.80 10.15
CA SER A 159 -3.44 16.34 11.51
C SER A 159 -3.83 14.89 11.70
N TYR A 160 -5.09 14.54 11.39
CA TYR A 160 -5.58 13.17 11.55
C TYR A 160 -4.79 12.13 10.74
N ILE A 161 -4.43 12.48 9.50
CA ILE A 161 -3.63 11.61 8.62
C ILE A 161 -2.20 11.47 9.16
N SER A 162 -1.62 12.56 9.69
CA SER A 162 -0.31 12.51 10.32
C SER A 162 -0.31 11.60 11.54
N ASP A 163 -1.31 11.75 12.42
CA ASP A 163 -1.47 10.95 13.63
C ASP A 163 -1.64 9.45 13.29
N PHE A 164 -2.41 9.13 12.24
CA PHE A 164 -2.50 7.75 11.75
C PHE A 164 -1.15 7.21 11.25
N LEU A 165 -0.39 8.00 10.51
CA LEU A 165 0.93 7.58 10.01
C LEU A 165 1.94 7.43 11.15
N ASP A 166 1.83 8.23 12.20
CA ASP A 166 2.66 8.14 13.40
C ASP A 166 2.25 6.92 14.25
N HIS A 167 0.96 6.62 14.36
CA HIS A 167 0.48 5.36 14.93
C HIS A 167 1.06 4.13 14.22
N MET A 168 1.19 4.18 12.88
CA MET A 168 1.85 3.08 12.15
C MET A 168 3.30 2.86 12.58
N LEU A 169 4.04 3.94 12.88
CA LEU A 169 5.43 3.86 13.33
C LEU A 169 5.56 3.48 14.80
N LEU A 170 4.83 4.17 15.66
CA LEU A 170 5.05 4.16 17.11
C LEU A 170 4.32 2.98 17.78
N ASP A 171 3.06 2.74 17.40
CA ASP A 171 2.23 1.74 18.07
C ASP A 171 2.24 0.39 17.33
N ARG A 172 2.41 0.40 16.00
CA ARG A 172 2.47 -0.82 15.19
C ARG A 172 3.87 -1.25 14.76
N ASP A 173 4.90 -0.53 15.19
CA ASP A 173 6.32 -0.80 14.90
C ASP A 173 6.59 -1.04 13.40
N ALA A 174 5.90 -0.26 12.56
CA ALA A 174 6.06 -0.41 11.12
C ALA A 174 7.33 0.29 10.63
N SER A 175 8.04 -0.33 9.68
CA SER A 175 9.21 0.30 9.06
C SER A 175 8.85 1.60 8.33
N ALA A 176 9.84 2.49 8.15
CA ALA A 176 9.70 3.72 7.36
C ALA A 176 9.10 3.44 5.96
N ARG A 177 9.53 2.35 5.30
CA ARG A 177 8.96 1.91 4.02
C ARG A 177 7.47 1.56 4.11
N THR A 178 7.06 0.85 5.14
CA THR A 178 5.65 0.50 5.35
C THR A 178 4.82 1.75 5.57
N ARG A 179 5.26 2.66 6.45
CA ARG A 179 4.61 3.96 6.68
C ARG A 179 4.51 4.78 5.38
N ASN A 180 5.58 4.86 4.59
CA ASN A 180 5.57 5.57 3.31
C ASN A 180 4.59 4.94 2.31
N ASN A 181 4.47 3.62 2.28
CA ASN A 181 3.48 2.93 1.47
C ASN A 181 2.03 3.26 1.89
N TYR A 182 1.77 3.43 3.19
CA TYR A 182 0.48 3.92 3.67
C TYR A 182 0.24 5.36 3.24
N LYS A 183 1.24 6.24 3.34
CA LYS A 183 1.15 7.62 2.84
C LYS A 183 0.78 7.68 1.35
N ILE A 184 1.44 6.87 0.51
CA ILE A 184 1.17 6.81 -0.94
C ILE A 184 -0.27 6.37 -1.20
N TRP A 185 -0.73 5.33 -0.50
CA TRP A 185 -2.11 4.88 -0.63
C TRP A 185 -3.12 5.91 -0.13
N LEU A 186 -2.88 6.54 1.02
CA LEU A 186 -3.72 7.63 1.55
C LEU A 186 -3.78 8.80 0.57
N SER A 187 -2.65 9.14 -0.06
CA SER A 187 -2.63 10.18 -1.09
C SER A 187 -3.54 9.83 -2.26
N SER A 188 -3.56 8.57 -2.70
CA SER A 188 -4.49 8.11 -3.75
C SER A 188 -5.95 8.19 -3.29
N PHE A 189 -6.25 7.83 -2.05
CA PHE A 189 -7.59 7.95 -1.47
C PHE A 189 -8.03 9.41 -1.35
N CYS A 190 -7.16 10.29 -0.85
CA CYS A 190 -7.44 11.73 -0.74
C CYS A 190 -7.62 12.38 -2.13
N SER A 191 -6.82 12.00 -3.13
CA SER A 191 -7.00 12.50 -4.50
C SER A 191 -8.37 12.10 -5.07
N TRP A 192 -8.84 10.88 -4.79
CA TRP A 192 -10.19 10.47 -5.15
C TRP A 192 -11.26 11.30 -4.42
N LEU A 193 -11.05 11.65 -3.12
CA LEU A 193 -11.95 12.53 -2.38
C LEU A 193 -11.99 13.93 -2.98
N VAL A 194 -10.85 14.47 -3.42
CA VAL A 194 -10.75 15.77 -4.10
C VAL A 194 -11.48 15.73 -5.45
N GLU A 195 -11.24 14.69 -6.26
CA GLU A 195 -11.96 14.50 -7.54
C GLU A 195 -13.48 14.49 -7.37
N LYS A 196 -13.96 13.87 -6.29
CA LYS A 196 -15.40 13.80 -5.96
C LYS A 196 -15.90 15.01 -5.17
N GLN A 197 -15.08 16.04 -4.97
CA GLN A 197 -15.42 17.28 -4.25
C GLN A 197 -15.84 17.05 -2.77
N TYR A 198 -15.36 15.97 -2.15
CA TYR A 198 -15.49 15.76 -0.71
C TYR A 198 -14.41 16.49 0.08
N MET A 199 -13.32 16.88 -0.57
CA MET A 199 -12.14 17.52 0.01
C MET A 199 -11.62 18.58 -0.98
N GLU A 200 -11.09 19.69 -0.49
CA GLU A 200 -10.58 20.79 -1.34
C GLU A 200 -9.19 20.51 -1.89
N SER A 201 -8.33 19.90 -1.08
CA SER A 201 -6.94 19.59 -1.45
C SER A 201 -6.48 18.30 -0.78
N ASN A 202 -5.46 17.67 -1.34
CA ASN A 202 -4.89 16.42 -0.80
C ASN A 202 -3.92 16.73 0.35
N PRO A 203 -4.26 16.41 1.61
CA PRO A 203 -3.39 16.71 2.76
C PRO A 203 -2.06 15.94 2.73
N CYS A 204 -2.03 14.78 2.06
CA CYS A 204 -0.83 13.94 2.00
C CYS A 204 0.33 14.58 1.24
N GLU A 205 0.07 15.58 0.39
CA GLU A 205 1.11 16.31 -0.35
C GLU A 205 2.04 17.08 0.60
N ARG A 206 1.51 17.54 1.72
CA ARG A 206 2.25 18.29 2.75
C ARG A 206 3.02 17.39 3.72
N ILE A 207 2.79 16.08 3.71
CA ILE A 207 3.45 15.13 4.61
C ILE A 207 4.77 14.68 3.99
N LYS A 208 5.86 14.81 4.72
CA LYS A 208 7.18 14.37 4.28
C LYS A 208 7.27 12.83 4.21
N THR A 209 7.95 12.33 3.19
CA THR A 209 8.34 10.93 3.09
C THR A 209 9.55 10.69 3.98
N LEU A 210 9.54 9.60 4.75
CA LEU A 210 10.66 9.23 5.59
C LEU A 210 11.77 8.60 4.75
N LYS A 211 13.02 8.82 5.17
CA LYS A 211 14.17 8.12 4.57
C LYS A 211 14.03 6.61 4.81
N GLU A 212 14.06 5.85 3.74
CA GLU A 212 14.02 4.39 3.82
C GLU A 212 15.44 3.84 3.85
N GLU A 213 15.61 2.75 4.57
CA GLU A 213 16.86 1.99 4.47
C GLU A 213 16.98 1.36 3.09
N ASP A 214 18.16 1.44 2.50
CA ASP A 214 18.45 0.78 1.25
C ASP A 214 18.34 -0.73 1.43
N LYS A 215 17.44 -1.34 0.67
CA LYS A 215 17.32 -2.79 0.67
C LYS A 215 18.55 -3.38 0.00
N LYS A 216 19.50 -3.84 0.81
CA LYS A 216 20.66 -4.58 0.31
C LYS A 216 20.15 -5.84 -0.41
N ARG A 217 20.35 -5.89 -1.71
CA ARG A 217 20.08 -7.08 -2.51
C ARG A 217 21.21 -8.06 -2.27
N THR A 218 20.89 -9.28 -1.95
CA THR A 218 21.89 -10.32 -1.68
C THR A 218 21.92 -11.27 -2.88
N ALA A 219 22.87 -11.04 -3.77
CA ALA A 219 23.15 -11.98 -4.83
C ALA A 219 23.81 -13.25 -4.25
N ILE A 220 23.48 -14.39 -4.83
CA ILE A 220 24.03 -15.68 -4.43
C ILE A 220 25.45 -15.79 -5.00
N SER A 221 26.41 -16.29 -4.22
CA SER A 221 27.78 -16.52 -4.69
C SER A 221 27.84 -17.66 -5.72
N ALA A 222 28.86 -17.63 -6.59
CA ALA A 222 29.06 -18.66 -7.60
C ALA A 222 29.17 -20.06 -6.98
N GLU A 223 29.90 -20.21 -5.88
CA GLU A 223 30.01 -21.48 -5.12
C GLU A 223 28.64 -21.99 -4.67
N HIS A 224 27.83 -21.11 -4.09
CA HIS A 224 26.49 -21.48 -3.63
C HIS A 224 25.54 -21.81 -4.78
N LEU A 225 25.64 -21.12 -5.93
CA LEU A 225 24.89 -21.47 -7.14
C LEU A 225 25.25 -22.88 -7.63
N GLN A 226 26.54 -23.26 -7.62
CA GLN A 226 26.99 -24.61 -7.98
C GLN A 226 26.45 -25.65 -6.99
N ARG A 227 26.46 -25.38 -5.68
CA ARG A 227 25.89 -26.27 -4.66
C ARG A 227 24.38 -26.46 -4.86
N ILE A 228 23.63 -25.37 -5.17
CA ILE A 228 22.20 -25.44 -5.50
C ILE A 228 21.97 -26.33 -6.72
N ASN A 229 22.72 -26.07 -7.79
CA ASN A 229 22.62 -26.85 -9.03
C ASN A 229 22.85 -28.35 -8.78
N LYS A 230 23.95 -28.71 -8.13
CA LYS A 230 24.30 -30.11 -7.81
C LYS A 230 23.22 -30.79 -6.94
N TYR A 231 22.70 -30.08 -5.93
CA TYR A 231 21.70 -30.64 -5.04
C TYR A 231 20.35 -30.86 -5.75
N LEU A 232 19.89 -29.88 -6.51
CA LEU A 232 18.57 -29.92 -7.16
C LEU A 232 18.58 -30.86 -8.38
N SER A 233 19.67 -30.98 -9.10
CA SER A 233 19.81 -31.97 -10.20
C SER A 233 19.52 -33.39 -9.72
N LYS A 234 19.96 -33.73 -8.50
CA LYS A 234 19.72 -35.03 -7.92
C LYS A 234 18.35 -35.17 -7.25
N ASN A 235 17.88 -34.15 -6.53
CA ASN A 235 16.75 -34.28 -5.63
C ASN A 235 15.42 -33.73 -6.21
N ASN A 236 15.46 -32.73 -7.08
CA ASN A 236 14.27 -32.14 -7.71
C ASN A 236 14.63 -31.41 -9.01
N PRO A 237 14.82 -32.10 -10.14
CA PRO A 237 15.21 -31.47 -11.41
C PRO A 237 14.15 -30.52 -11.97
N TYR A 238 12.86 -30.72 -11.69
CA TYR A 238 11.81 -29.79 -12.09
C TYR A 238 11.86 -28.45 -11.30
N PHE A 239 12.21 -28.50 -10.01
CA PHE A 239 12.45 -27.27 -9.25
C PHE A 239 13.77 -26.60 -9.66
N LEU A 240 14.78 -27.37 -10.07
CA LEU A 240 15.97 -26.79 -10.68
C LEU A 240 15.65 -26.00 -11.93
N LEU A 241 14.76 -26.51 -12.79
CA LEU A 241 14.28 -25.77 -13.96
C LEU A 241 13.65 -24.44 -13.55
N ALA A 242 12.81 -24.42 -12.51
CA ALA A 242 12.23 -23.18 -12.02
C ALA A 242 13.31 -22.18 -11.50
N CYS A 243 14.33 -22.68 -10.83
CA CYS A 243 15.47 -21.86 -10.38
C CYS A 243 16.29 -21.32 -11.56
N ARG A 244 16.57 -22.15 -12.57
CA ARG A 244 17.28 -21.73 -13.79
C ARG A 244 16.46 -20.72 -14.59
N MET A 245 15.14 -20.91 -14.69
CA MET A 245 14.26 -19.93 -15.33
C MET A 245 14.36 -18.57 -14.64
N GLU A 246 14.27 -18.49 -13.31
CA GLU A 246 14.41 -17.22 -12.58
C GLU A 246 15.79 -16.59 -12.76
N TYR A 247 16.87 -17.42 -12.79
CA TYR A 247 18.26 -16.98 -12.88
C TYR A 247 18.64 -16.47 -14.29
N TYR A 248 18.26 -17.19 -15.36
CA TYR A 248 18.69 -16.85 -16.73
C TYR A 248 17.70 -15.94 -17.48
N THR A 249 16.40 -16.09 -17.21
CA THR A 249 15.38 -15.34 -17.95
C THR A 249 14.96 -14.07 -17.24
N PHE A 250 15.27 -13.93 -15.96
CA PHE A 250 14.85 -12.79 -15.12
C PHE A 250 13.34 -12.57 -15.11
N ILE A 251 12.53 -13.54 -15.50
CA ILE A 251 11.06 -13.50 -15.40
C ILE A 251 10.68 -13.47 -13.93
N ARG A 252 9.84 -12.50 -13.52
CA ARG A 252 9.46 -12.38 -12.11
C ARG A 252 8.66 -13.60 -11.64
N PRO A 253 8.79 -14.04 -10.37
CA PRO A 253 8.06 -15.20 -9.86
C PRO A 253 6.55 -15.15 -10.10
N GLY A 254 5.94 -13.96 -10.02
CA GLY A 254 4.52 -13.75 -10.29
C GLY A 254 4.14 -13.89 -11.78
N GLU A 255 5.08 -13.68 -12.68
CA GLU A 255 4.94 -13.91 -14.12
C GLU A 255 5.23 -15.38 -14.44
N LEU A 256 6.29 -15.94 -13.86
CA LEU A 256 6.76 -17.31 -14.09
C LEU A 256 5.70 -18.37 -13.83
N ILE A 257 4.91 -18.23 -12.77
CA ILE A 257 3.81 -19.15 -12.45
C ILE A 257 2.63 -19.09 -13.45
N ASN A 258 2.63 -18.14 -14.39
CA ASN A 258 1.60 -17.99 -15.41
C ASN A 258 2.07 -18.43 -16.80
N ILE A 259 3.35 -18.75 -16.99
CA ILE A 259 3.90 -19.21 -18.27
C ILE A 259 3.27 -20.57 -18.61
N ARG A 260 2.78 -20.69 -19.83
CA ARG A 260 2.27 -21.93 -20.42
C ARG A 260 3.26 -22.48 -21.43
N LEU A 261 3.15 -23.76 -21.76
CA LEU A 261 4.05 -24.39 -22.72
C LEU A 261 3.95 -23.74 -24.11
N ARG A 262 2.76 -23.29 -24.53
CA ARG A 262 2.58 -22.56 -25.78
C ARG A 262 3.27 -21.19 -25.86
N ASP A 263 3.67 -20.63 -24.73
CA ASP A 263 4.37 -19.33 -24.67
C ASP A 263 5.87 -19.49 -24.95
N ILE A 264 6.36 -20.75 -25.08
CA ILE A 264 7.75 -21.11 -25.26
C ILE A 264 8.00 -21.52 -26.70
N ASN A 265 8.93 -20.84 -27.36
CA ASN A 265 9.41 -21.21 -28.69
C ASN A 265 10.85 -21.74 -28.57
N LEU A 266 11.02 -23.07 -28.65
CA LEU A 266 12.34 -23.70 -28.56
C LEU A 266 13.21 -23.41 -29.76
N LYS A 267 12.61 -23.35 -30.97
CA LYS A 267 13.37 -23.11 -32.21
C LYS A 267 14.11 -21.79 -32.18
N ASP A 268 13.41 -20.76 -31.70
CA ASP A 268 13.97 -19.42 -31.61
C ASP A 268 14.52 -19.10 -30.21
N GLN A 269 14.54 -20.06 -29.29
CA GLN A 269 15.02 -19.94 -27.90
C GLN A 269 14.44 -18.70 -27.19
N LYS A 270 13.11 -18.54 -27.23
CA LYS A 270 12.45 -17.37 -26.64
C LYS A 270 11.15 -17.74 -25.95
N ILE A 271 10.77 -16.91 -24.97
CA ILE A 271 9.48 -16.98 -24.25
C ILE A 271 8.75 -15.66 -24.44
N LEU A 272 7.46 -15.75 -24.75
CA LEU A 272 6.54 -14.63 -24.70
C LEU A 272 6.01 -14.45 -23.27
N VAL A 273 6.26 -13.30 -22.66
CA VAL A 273 5.60 -12.89 -21.42
C VAL A 273 4.52 -11.89 -21.78
N ALA A 274 3.31 -12.38 -21.92
CA ALA A 274 2.17 -11.59 -22.39
C ALA A 274 1.78 -10.47 -21.40
N SER A 275 1.22 -9.39 -21.92
CA SER A 275 0.86 -8.17 -21.16
C SER A 275 -0.11 -8.41 -20.00
N ASN A 276 -1.01 -9.40 -20.15
CA ASN A 276 -1.96 -9.77 -19.09
C ASN A 276 -1.31 -10.39 -17.86
N ILE A 277 -0.17 -11.08 -18.01
CA ILE A 277 0.61 -11.67 -16.90
C ILE A 277 1.76 -10.76 -16.48
N SER A 278 2.26 -9.91 -17.37
CA SER A 278 3.38 -8.99 -17.12
C SER A 278 3.03 -7.95 -16.05
N LYS A 279 3.98 -7.67 -15.14
CA LYS A 279 3.80 -6.61 -14.13
C LYS A 279 3.57 -5.24 -14.76
N ASN A 280 4.23 -4.97 -15.89
CA ASN A 280 4.22 -3.67 -16.56
C ASN A 280 3.10 -3.55 -17.62
N ARG A 281 2.21 -4.55 -17.75
CA ARG A 281 1.12 -4.59 -18.76
C ARG A 281 1.61 -4.40 -20.20
N ARG A 282 2.82 -4.89 -20.51
CA ARG A 282 3.40 -4.89 -21.86
C ARG A 282 3.86 -6.29 -22.20
N ASP A 283 3.67 -6.68 -23.44
CA ASP A 283 4.26 -7.91 -23.97
C ASP A 283 5.79 -7.79 -23.94
N GLY A 284 6.45 -8.89 -23.73
CA GLY A 284 7.91 -8.92 -23.73
C GLY A 284 8.45 -10.28 -24.13
N MET A 285 9.45 -10.29 -25.00
CA MET A 285 10.22 -11.48 -25.31
C MET A 285 11.40 -11.61 -24.38
N VAL A 286 11.73 -12.84 -24.01
CA VAL A 286 12.85 -13.19 -23.14
C VAL A 286 13.61 -14.32 -23.79
N GLY A 287 14.93 -14.22 -23.89
CA GLY A 287 15.80 -15.25 -24.42
C GLY A 287 15.91 -16.45 -23.46
N LEU A 288 15.97 -17.64 -24.01
CA LEU A 288 16.31 -18.89 -23.34
C LEU A 288 17.75 -19.25 -23.63
N ASN A 289 18.50 -19.57 -22.59
CA ASN A 289 19.85 -20.10 -22.79
C ASN A 289 19.83 -21.63 -23.04
N ASP A 290 20.93 -22.15 -23.58
CA ASP A 290 21.05 -23.56 -23.94
C ASP A 290 20.83 -24.51 -22.77
N GLU A 291 21.25 -24.13 -21.56
CA GLU A 291 21.08 -24.96 -20.35
C GLU A 291 19.59 -25.18 -19.99
N ILE A 292 18.77 -24.16 -20.19
CA ILE A 292 17.30 -24.27 -19.98
C ILE A 292 16.69 -25.16 -21.06
N VAL A 293 17.05 -24.92 -22.32
CA VAL A 293 16.54 -25.70 -23.47
C VAL A 293 16.91 -27.18 -23.29
N LYS A 294 18.17 -27.47 -23.01
CA LYS A 294 18.66 -28.87 -22.75
C LYS A 294 17.85 -29.49 -21.60
N GLN A 295 17.69 -28.82 -20.48
CA GLN A 295 16.96 -29.37 -19.35
C GLN A 295 15.45 -29.55 -19.65
N MET A 296 14.82 -28.67 -20.42
CA MET A 296 13.44 -28.86 -20.86
C MET A 296 13.27 -30.12 -21.72
N LEU A 297 14.24 -30.41 -22.60
CA LEU A 297 14.23 -31.61 -23.42
C LEU A 297 14.51 -32.87 -22.57
N GLU A 298 15.48 -32.84 -21.67
CA GLU A 298 15.78 -33.95 -20.75
C GLU A 298 14.61 -34.31 -19.83
N LEU A 299 13.78 -33.34 -19.46
CA LEU A 299 12.60 -33.50 -18.61
C LEU A 299 11.33 -33.82 -19.39
N ASP A 300 11.43 -33.95 -20.72
CA ASP A 300 10.29 -34.19 -21.63
C ASP A 300 9.09 -33.22 -21.38
N ILE A 301 9.40 -31.93 -21.17
CA ILE A 301 8.42 -30.89 -20.79
C ILE A 301 7.33 -30.78 -21.85
N PHE A 302 7.64 -30.98 -23.13
CA PHE A 302 6.74 -30.74 -24.26
C PHE A 302 5.88 -31.95 -24.65
N SER A 303 5.97 -33.09 -23.91
CA SER A 303 4.99 -34.18 -24.01
C SER A 303 3.62 -33.82 -23.40
N HIS A 304 3.56 -32.72 -22.63
CA HIS A 304 2.34 -32.22 -22.02
C HIS A 304 1.55 -31.30 -22.97
N ASP A 305 0.28 -31.04 -22.65
CA ASP A 305 -0.58 -30.16 -23.44
C ASP A 305 -0.02 -28.72 -23.51
N SER A 306 -0.06 -28.11 -24.68
CA SER A 306 0.46 -26.75 -24.90
C SER A 306 -0.18 -25.69 -24.01
N ASN A 307 -1.41 -25.91 -23.53
CA ASN A 307 -2.12 -25.04 -22.61
C ASN A 307 -1.76 -25.27 -21.14
N ASP A 308 -1.00 -26.33 -20.83
CA ASP A 308 -0.56 -26.58 -19.46
C ASP A 308 0.41 -25.47 -18.99
N TYR A 309 0.37 -25.18 -17.69
CA TYR A 309 1.36 -24.32 -17.06
C TYR A 309 2.72 -25.02 -17.04
N LEU A 310 3.79 -24.30 -17.32
CA LEU A 310 5.16 -24.81 -17.22
C LEU A 310 5.45 -25.39 -15.83
N PHE A 311 4.91 -24.74 -14.79
CA PHE A 311 5.05 -25.19 -13.40
C PHE A 311 3.68 -25.40 -12.75
N SER A 312 3.38 -26.63 -12.41
CA SER A 312 2.19 -27.08 -11.70
C SER A 312 2.58 -27.86 -10.42
N THR A 313 1.76 -28.82 -10.03
CA THR A 313 2.02 -29.65 -8.84
C THR A 313 3.36 -30.39 -8.96
N GLY A 314 4.20 -30.30 -7.93
CA GLY A 314 5.54 -30.88 -7.95
C GLY A 314 6.53 -30.18 -8.90
N PHE A 315 6.20 -28.97 -9.36
CA PHE A 315 6.94 -28.18 -10.37
C PHE A 315 6.95 -28.81 -11.78
N LYS A 316 6.20 -29.87 -12.01
CA LYS A 316 6.02 -30.48 -13.35
C LYS A 316 4.99 -29.66 -14.14
N PRO A 317 4.98 -29.74 -15.48
CA PRO A 317 3.90 -29.18 -16.27
C PRO A 317 2.53 -29.73 -15.89
N GLY A 318 1.47 -28.93 -16.06
CA GLY A 318 0.12 -29.40 -15.80
C GLY A 318 -0.93 -28.30 -15.70
N LYS A 319 -2.19 -28.70 -15.57
CA LYS A 319 -3.37 -27.84 -15.63
C LYS A 319 -3.52 -26.90 -14.43
N LYS A 320 -2.97 -27.26 -13.27
CA LYS A 320 -3.15 -26.52 -12.02
C LYS A 320 -2.06 -25.47 -11.83
N LYS A 321 -2.46 -24.19 -11.85
CA LYS A 321 -1.58 -23.07 -11.54
C LYS A 321 -1.08 -23.15 -10.10
N ILE A 322 0.24 -22.99 -9.90
CA ILE A 322 0.84 -22.83 -8.57
C ILE A 322 0.84 -21.36 -8.13
N THR A 323 1.18 -21.11 -6.87
CA THR A 323 1.36 -19.76 -6.33
C THR A 323 2.85 -19.44 -6.13
N THR A 324 3.20 -18.16 -6.09
CA THR A 324 4.57 -17.74 -5.77
C THR A 324 5.05 -18.22 -4.39
N ARG A 325 4.11 -18.54 -3.48
CA ARG A 325 4.42 -19.13 -2.17
C ARG A 325 5.04 -20.52 -2.33
N ILE A 326 4.58 -21.32 -3.31
CA ILE A 326 5.13 -22.65 -3.57
C ILE A 326 6.59 -22.56 -4.03
N LEU A 327 6.92 -21.62 -4.95
CA LEU A 327 8.32 -21.36 -5.35
C LEU A 327 9.18 -20.95 -4.15
N ARG A 328 8.68 -20.01 -3.32
CA ARG A 328 9.40 -19.58 -2.10
C ARG A 328 9.62 -20.72 -1.12
N ASN A 329 8.61 -21.55 -0.90
CA ASN A 329 8.70 -22.69 0.02
C ASN A 329 9.69 -23.76 -0.51
N GLY A 330 9.69 -24.03 -1.83
CA GLY A 330 10.68 -24.90 -2.47
C GLY A 330 12.11 -24.40 -2.24
N PHE A 331 12.32 -23.10 -2.46
CA PHE A 331 13.63 -22.47 -2.22
C PHE A 331 14.03 -22.49 -0.74
N TYR A 332 13.08 -22.22 0.17
CA TYR A 332 13.34 -22.29 1.61
C TYR A 332 13.78 -23.70 2.04
N LYS A 333 13.09 -24.75 1.59
CA LYS A 333 13.47 -26.16 1.89
C LYS A 333 14.88 -26.47 1.40
N MET A 334 15.18 -26.15 0.15
CA MET A 334 16.51 -26.34 -0.45
C MET A 334 17.59 -25.55 0.30
N ARG A 335 17.33 -24.25 0.58
CA ARG A 335 18.25 -23.38 1.32
C ARG A 335 18.58 -23.94 2.70
N SER A 336 17.58 -24.46 3.41
CA SER A 336 17.75 -25.07 4.74
C SER A 336 18.53 -26.36 4.67
N ALA A 337 18.26 -27.23 3.69
CA ALA A 337 19.01 -28.50 3.47
C ALA A 337 20.47 -28.22 3.18
N LEU A 338 20.79 -27.18 2.41
CA LEU A 338 22.16 -26.80 2.07
C LEU A 338 22.82 -25.87 3.11
N LYS A 339 22.12 -25.50 4.20
CA LYS A 339 22.59 -24.56 5.23
C LYS A 339 23.09 -23.23 4.64
N LEU A 340 22.41 -22.72 3.62
CA LEU A 340 22.76 -21.45 2.97
C LEU A 340 22.26 -20.24 3.80
N PRO A 341 22.84 -19.04 3.60
CA PRO A 341 22.46 -17.82 4.31
C PRO A 341 20.96 -17.55 4.25
N LYS A 342 20.37 -17.15 5.40
CA LYS A 342 18.94 -16.82 5.51
C LYS A 342 18.51 -15.63 4.64
N THR A 343 19.46 -14.78 4.25
CA THR A 343 19.25 -13.64 3.35
C THR A 343 18.93 -14.03 1.91
N TYR A 344 19.31 -15.25 1.49
CA TYR A 344 18.98 -15.77 0.16
C TYR A 344 17.49 -16.09 0.05
N MET A 345 16.86 -15.56 -0.96
CA MET A 345 15.47 -15.79 -1.32
C MET A 345 15.38 -16.34 -2.75
N PHE A 346 14.24 -16.89 -3.15
CA PHE A 346 14.03 -17.32 -4.54
C PHE A 346 14.35 -16.19 -5.53
N TYR A 347 13.92 -14.96 -5.23
CA TYR A 347 14.21 -13.77 -6.03
C TYR A 347 15.71 -13.42 -6.11
N SER A 348 16.55 -13.88 -5.18
CA SER A 348 18.00 -13.69 -5.23
C SER A 348 18.65 -14.38 -6.44
N LEU A 349 18.00 -15.38 -7.02
CA LEU A 349 18.44 -16.00 -8.29
C LEU A 349 18.40 -14.96 -9.42
N LYS A 350 17.32 -14.20 -9.54
CA LYS A 350 17.21 -13.09 -10.50
C LYS A 350 18.25 -12.01 -10.23
N ASP A 351 18.44 -11.63 -8.95
CA ASP A 351 19.46 -10.63 -8.58
C ASP A 351 20.86 -11.09 -9.01
N SER A 352 21.18 -12.38 -8.83
CA SER A 352 22.45 -12.98 -9.26
C SER A 352 22.59 -13.05 -10.78
N GLY A 353 21.56 -13.51 -11.47
CA GLY A 353 21.59 -13.67 -12.91
C GLY A 353 21.73 -12.32 -13.65
N ILE A 354 21.04 -11.27 -13.18
CA ILE A 354 21.20 -9.92 -13.76
C ILE A 354 22.63 -9.42 -13.57
N ARG A 355 23.22 -9.57 -12.37
CA ARG A 355 24.61 -9.24 -12.11
C ARG A 355 25.56 -9.98 -13.03
N ASP A 356 25.39 -11.29 -13.12
CA ASP A 356 26.31 -12.16 -13.86
C ASP A 356 26.22 -11.90 -15.37
N LEU A 357 25.00 -11.68 -15.92
CA LEU A 357 24.83 -11.31 -17.33
C LEU A 357 25.37 -9.90 -17.62
N ALA A 358 25.17 -8.94 -16.70
CA ALA A 358 25.69 -7.59 -16.89
C ALA A 358 27.22 -7.58 -16.89
N ASN A 359 27.86 -8.41 -16.06
CA ASN A 359 29.33 -8.54 -16.06
C ASN A 359 29.84 -9.27 -17.32
N ALA A 360 29.09 -10.24 -17.86
CA ALA A 360 29.52 -11.02 -19.02
C ALA A 360 29.24 -10.32 -20.37
N ALA A 361 28.11 -9.62 -20.50
CA ALA A 361 27.63 -9.08 -21.78
C ALA A 361 27.24 -7.60 -21.74
N GLY A 362 27.44 -6.95 -20.60
CA GLY A 362 27.12 -5.55 -20.40
C GLY A 362 25.69 -5.29 -19.90
N ILE A 363 25.55 -4.10 -19.31
CA ILE A 363 24.33 -3.69 -18.59
C ILE A 363 23.10 -3.54 -19.52
N VAL A 364 23.31 -3.19 -20.79
CA VAL A 364 22.23 -3.01 -21.77
C VAL A 364 21.57 -4.34 -22.06
N VAL A 365 22.37 -5.41 -22.31
CA VAL A 365 21.87 -6.77 -22.54
C VAL A 365 21.11 -7.29 -21.32
N ALA A 366 21.63 -7.06 -20.12
CA ALA A 366 20.95 -7.44 -18.87
C ALA A 366 19.64 -6.66 -18.65
N ARG A 367 19.60 -5.37 -19.01
CA ARG A 367 18.39 -4.54 -18.96
C ARG A 367 17.31 -5.10 -19.88
N ASP A 368 17.66 -5.41 -21.11
CA ASP A 368 16.70 -5.87 -22.13
C ASP A 368 16.16 -7.26 -21.77
N GLN A 369 17.03 -8.18 -21.38
CA GLN A 369 16.63 -9.52 -20.88
C GLN A 369 15.70 -9.41 -19.64
N ALA A 370 15.97 -8.45 -18.72
CA ALA A 370 15.14 -8.22 -17.55
C ALA A 370 13.84 -7.45 -17.85
N ARG A 371 13.69 -6.94 -19.08
CA ARG A 371 12.58 -6.09 -19.52
C ARG A 371 12.41 -4.87 -18.61
N HIS A 372 13.52 -4.22 -18.26
CA HIS A 372 13.50 -2.99 -17.50
C HIS A 372 13.38 -1.79 -18.46
N ALA A 373 12.43 -0.89 -18.17
CA ALA A 373 12.23 0.31 -18.98
C ALA A 373 13.40 1.30 -18.85
N ASP A 374 14.13 1.26 -17.73
CA ASP A 374 15.19 2.16 -17.40
C ASP A 374 16.43 1.39 -16.88
N ILE A 375 17.61 1.82 -17.31
CA ILE A 375 18.90 1.27 -16.91
C ILE A 375 19.17 1.46 -15.40
N SER A 376 18.63 2.54 -14.79
CA SER A 376 18.72 2.80 -13.36
C SER A 376 18.11 1.68 -12.52
N THR A 377 17.08 1.00 -13.06
CA THR A 377 16.50 -0.18 -12.44
C THR A 377 17.48 -1.36 -12.44
N THR A 378 18.25 -1.53 -13.52
CA THR A 378 19.28 -2.58 -13.63
C THR A 378 20.48 -2.27 -12.75
N ASN A 379 20.89 -1.02 -12.65
CA ASN A 379 21.99 -0.58 -11.78
C ASN A 379 21.77 -0.98 -10.29
N LYS A 380 20.53 -1.06 -9.82
CA LYS A 380 20.23 -1.52 -8.45
C LYS A 380 20.68 -2.94 -8.17
N TYR A 381 20.89 -3.76 -9.20
CA TYR A 381 21.40 -5.13 -9.08
C TYR A 381 22.94 -5.19 -9.08
N LEU A 382 23.59 -4.11 -9.52
CA LEU A 382 25.03 -3.96 -9.56
C LEU A 382 25.58 -3.16 -8.37
N GLN A 383 24.72 -2.70 -7.46
CA GLN A 383 25.11 -1.99 -6.25
C GLN A 383 26.03 -2.87 -5.39
N GLY A 384 27.22 -2.37 -5.10
CA GLY A 384 28.30 -3.08 -4.43
C GLY A 384 29.56 -3.25 -5.32
N SER A 385 29.42 -3.12 -6.64
CA SER A 385 30.58 -3.13 -7.56
C SER A 385 31.38 -1.82 -7.58
N SER A 386 30.83 -0.73 -6.97
CA SER A 386 31.52 0.56 -6.88
C SER A 386 32.87 0.54 -6.13
N LEU A 387 33.17 -0.51 -5.40
CA LEU A 387 34.45 -0.76 -4.75
C LEU A 387 35.37 -1.66 -5.59
N THR A 388 34.92 -2.12 -6.75
CA THR A 388 35.69 -2.99 -7.64
C THR A 388 36.35 -2.13 -8.73
N VAL A 389 37.66 -2.18 -8.81
CA VAL A 389 38.41 -1.60 -9.93
C VAL A 389 38.41 -2.66 -11.05
N HIS A 390 37.88 -2.29 -12.20
CA HIS A 390 37.88 -3.14 -13.39
C HIS A 390 39.27 -3.17 -14.04
N GLU A 391 39.75 -4.35 -14.42
CA GLU A 391 41.07 -4.51 -15.05
C GLU A 391 41.15 -3.71 -16.38
N GLU A 392 40.05 -3.66 -17.13
CA GLU A 392 39.93 -2.87 -18.35
C GLU A 392 40.23 -1.39 -18.13
N THR A 393 39.94 -0.85 -16.93
CA THR A 393 40.22 0.54 -16.59
C THR A 393 41.72 0.79 -16.47
N LYS A 394 42.49 -0.24 -16.04
CA LYS A 394 43.93 -0.13 -15.89
C LYS A 394 44.69 -0.13 -17.25
N HIS A 395 44.08 -0.73 -18.25
CA HIS A 395 44.65 -0.91 -19.57
C HIS A 395 43.90 -0.11 -20.64
N PHE A 396 43.09 0.88 -20.21
CA PHE A 396 42.38 1.76 -21.16
C PHE A 396 43.38 2.75 -21.79
N GLU A 397 43.63 2.58 -23.08
CA GLU A 397 44.41 3.50 -23.88
C GLU A 397 43.48 4.52 -24.50
N GLY A 398 43.51 5.78 -24.00
CA GLY A 398 42.77 6.90 -24.54
C GLY A 398 43.56 7.61 -25.64
N ASN A 399 42.95 8.59 -26.30
CA ASN A 399 43.57 9.41 -27.33
C ASN A 399 44.13 10.75 -26.78
N LEU A 400 44.42 10.84 -25.48
CA LEU A 400 45.06 12.00 -24.85
C LEU A 400 46.55 11.76 -24.66
#